data_02af73065090fd31a0a97f8db80a083c
#
_entry.id   02af73065090fd31a0a97f8db80a083c
#
_cell.length_a   1.000
_cell.length_b   1.000
_cell.length_c   1.000
_cell.angle_alpha   90.00
_cell.angle_beta   90.00
_cell.angle_gamma   90.00
#
_symmetry.space_group_name_H-M   'P 1'
#
loop_
_entity.id
_entity.type
_entity.pdbx_description
1 polymer ?
#
loop_
_entity_poly.entity_id
_entity_poly.type
_entity_poly.pdbx_seq_one_letter_code
_entity_poly.pdbx_strand_id
1 'polypeptide(L)'
;MNLLAFLIPAAHAQAAGGQQGMGLSTLLFPIILIAIMYFLMIRPQMKRQKEHKAMLEKIKRGDEVLTNGGIAGVVTDIGDNFVTVEVADNVRIRVQKGAVGNVLPAGTLKSAQ
;
A
#
# COMPACT_ATOMS: atom_id res chain seq x y z
N MET A 1 -13.12 -3.43 -25.78
CA MET A 1 -12.92 -2.11 -26.35
C MET A 1 -11.79 -1.40 -25.63
N ASN A 2 -10.89 -0.82 -26.37
CA ASN A 2 -9.74 -0.16 -25.78
C ASN A 2 -10.05 1.30 -25.48
N LEU A 3 -9.89 1.69 -24.22
CA LEU A 3 -10.13 3.07 -23.80
C LEU A 3 -9.20 4.06 -24.52
N LEU A 4 -7.96 3.65 -24.77
CA LEU A 4 -7.01 4.48 -25.52
C LEU A 4 -7.46 4.73 -26.94
N ALA A 5 -8.04 3.71 -27.60
CA ALA A 5 -8.56 3.86 -28.95
C ALA A 5 -9.72 4.85 -29.02
N PHE A 6 -10.47 4.99 -27.94
CA PHE A 6 -11.52 5.97 -27.82
C PHE A 6 -10.98 7.38 -27.60
N LEU A 7 -9.95 7.51 -26.76
CA LEU A 7 -9.37 8.82 -26.42
C LEU A 7 -8.54 9.42 -27.56
N ILE A 8 -7.82 8.59 -28.30
CA ILE A 8 -6.97 9.05 -29.40
C ILE A 8 -7.75 9.75 -30.50
N PRO A 9 -8.88 9.21 -31.03
CA PRO A 9 -9.66 9.92 -32.02
C PRO A 9 -10.20 11.26 -31.52
N ALA A 10 -10.63 11.33 -30.28
CA ALA A 10 -11.10 12.57 -29.68
C ALA A 10 -9.98 13.62 -29.60
N ALA A 11 -8.78 13.20 -29.22
CA ALA A 11 -7.64 14.09 -29.16
C ALA A 11 -7.24 14.58 -30.57
N HIS A 12 -7.26 13.68 -31.55
CA HIS A 12 -6.98 14.06 -32.95
C HIS A 12 -8.01 15.01 -33.52
N ALA A 13 -9.28 14.77 -33.22
CA ALA A 13 -10.35 15.64 -33.68
C ALA A 13 -10.21 17.05 -33.13
N GLN A 14 -9.84 17.17 -31.86
CA GLN A 14 -9.58 18.47 -31.26
C GLN A 14 -8.35 19.15 -31.90
N ALA A 15 -7.30 18.39 -32.11
CA ALA A 15 -6.09 18.92 -32.70
C ALA A 15 -6.34 19.39 -34.15
N ALA A 16 -7.15 18.65 -34.89
CA ALA A 16 -7.47 19.02 -36.27
C ALA A 16 -8.45 20.19 -36.37
N GLY A 17 -9.37 20.28 -35.43
CA GLY A 17 -10.40 21.32 -35.45
C GLY A 17 -9.97 22.67 -34.96
N GLY A 18 -8.97 22.71 -34.05
CA GLY A 18 -8.56 23.96 -33.46
C GLY A 18 -7.08 24.20 -33.61
N GLN A 19 -6.67 24.69 -34.68
CA GLN A 19 -5.26 24.80 -35.01
C GLN A 19 -4.52 25.77 -34.13
N GLN A 20 -5.17 26.80 -33.64
CA GLN A 20 -4.52 27.86 -32.91
C GLN A 20 -4.73 27.69 -31.40
N GLY A 21 -3.64 27.79 -30.67
CA GLY A 21 -3.70 27.68 -29.22
C GLY A 21 -3.94 26.28 -28.70
N MET A 22 -3.88 25.29 -29.59
CA MET A 22 -4.18 23.91 -29.21
C MET A 22 -3.01 23.20 -28.53
N GLY A 23 -1.79 23.67 -28.73
CA GLY A 23 -0.62 22.97 -28.22
C GLY A 23 -0.65 22.77 -26.72
N LEU A 24 -0.75 23.85 -25.97
CA LEU A 24 -0.75 23.79 -24.52
C LEU A 24 -2.04 23.26 -23.93
N SER A 25 -3.18 23.72 -24.45
CA SER A 25 -4.49 23.30 -23.93
C SER A 25 -4.72 21.82 -24.14
N THR A 26 -4.32 21.31 -25.30
CA THR A 26 -4.48 19.89 -25.61
C THR A 26 -3.60 19.00 -24.74
N LEU A 27 -2.41 19.48 -24.39
CA LEU A 27 -1.49 18.75 -23.54
C LEU A 27 -1.82 18.90 -22.06
N LEU A 28 -2.40 20.03 -21.65
CA LEU A 28 -2.73 20.28 -20.25
C LEU A 28 -3.85 19.38 -19.75
N PHE A 29 -4.85 19.11 -20.57
CA PHE A 29 -5.98 18.31 -20.15
C PHE A 29 -5.59 16.91 -19.69
N PRO A 30 -4.85 16.11 -20.50
CA PRO A 30 -4.41 14.80 -20.01
C PRO A 30 -3.44 14.87 -18.84
N ILE A 31 -2.60 15.89 -18.80
CA ILE A 31 -1.67 16.07 -17.70
C ILE A 31 -2.41 16.34 -16.39
N ILE A 32 -3.42 17.21 -16.44
CA ILE A 32 -4.25 17.50 -15.27
C ILE A 32 -5.01 16.26 -14.82
N LEU A 33 -5.52 15.49 -15.76
CA LEU A 33 -6.24 14.24 -15.45
C LEU A 33 -5.32 13.24 -14.76
N ILE A 34 -4.10 13.07 -15.27
CA ILE A 34 -3.11 12.19 -14.67
C ILE A 34 -2.74 12.69 -13.26
N ALA A 35 -2.57 13.98 -13.07
CA ALA A 35 -2.27 14.56 -11.77
C ALA A 35 -3.41 14.31 -10.78
N ILE A 36 -4.66 14.46 -11.20
CA ILE A 36 -5.80 14.19 -10.36
C ILE A 36 -5.83 12.71 -9.96
N MET A 37 -5.62 11.81 -10.92
CA MET A 37 -5.58 10.39 -10.62
C MET A 37 -4.45 10.04 -9.66
N TYR A 38 -3.29 10.66 -9.83
CA TYR A 38 -2.16 10.48 -8.93
C TYR A 38 -2.54 10.88 -7.50
N PHE A 39 -3.10 12.07 -7.33
CA PHE A 39 -3.45 12.55 -5.99
C PHE A 39 -4.57 11.73 -5.33
N LEU A 40 -5.51 11.22 -6.13
CA LEU A 40 -6.67 10.50 -5.58
C LEU A 40 -6.40 9.01 -5.37
N MET A 41 -5.53 8.41 -6.16
CA MET A 41 -5.32 6.96 -6.13
C MET A 41 -3.94 6.56 -5.61
N ILE A 42 -2.88 7.17 -6.13
CA ILE A 42 -1.52 6.74 -5.83
C ILE A 42 -1.04 7.30 -4.50
N ARG A 43 -1.32 8.55 -4.23
CA ARG A 43 -0.88 9.18 -2.98
C ARG A 43 -1.44 8.53 -1.72
N PRO A 44 -2.75 8.20 -1.66
CA PRO A 44 -3.27 7.46 -0.50
C PRO A 44 -2.62 6.09 -0.32
N GLN A 45 -2.32 5.39 -1.42
CA GLN A 45 -1.66 4.09 -1.35
C GLN A 45 -0.24 4.22 -0.81
N MET A 46 0.49 5.21 -1.27
CA MET A 46 1.85 5.47 -0.77
C MET A 46 1.84 5.82 0.71
N LYS A 47 0.87 6.59 1.15
CA LYS A 47 0.72 6.94 2.56
C LYS A 47 0.47 5.70 3.42
N ARG A 48 -0.40 4.80 2.98
CA ARG A 48 -0.67 3.54 3.68
C ARG A 48 0.56 2.66 3.77
N GLN A 49 1.33 2.56 2.69
CA GLN A 49 2.57 1.78 2.69
C GLN A 49 3.58 2.37 3.65
N LYS A 50 3.68 3.69 3.69
CA LYS A 50 4.61 4.38 4.57
C LYS A 50 4.23 4.19 6.03
N GLU A 51 2.95 4.27 6.36
CA GLU A 51 2.45 4.03 7.71
C GLU A 51 2.69 2.58 8.14
N HIS A 52 2.46 1.63 7.24
CA HIS A 52 2.71 0.22 7.49
C HIS A 52 4.20 -0.05 7.75
N LYS A 53 5.06 0.53 6.93
CA LYS A 53 6.50 0.40 7.13
C LYS A 53 6.95 1.01 8.45
N ALA A 54 6.42 2.17 8.82
CA ALA A 54 6.71 2.80 10.10
C ALA A 54 6.24 1.94 11.27
N MET A 55 5.09 1.30 11.15
CA MET A 55 4.59 0.36 12.14
C MET A 55 5.55 -0.82 12.30
N LEU A 56 6.04 -1.38 11.20
CA LEU A 56 6.98 -2.51 11.22
C LEU A 56 8.30 -2.14 11.90
N GLU A 57 8.76 -0.92 11.73
CA GLU A 57 10.00 -0.46 12.35
C GLU A 57 9.87 -0.30 13.86
N LYS A 58 8.65 -0.13 14.36
CA LYS A 58 8.38 0.03 15.80
C LYS A 58 8.13 -1.29 16.51
N ILE A 59 8.12 -2.40 15.81
CA ILE A 59 7.91 -3.71 16.43
C ILE A 59 9.07 -4.04 17.37
N LYS A 60 8.74 -4.47 18.58
CA LYS A 60 9.70 -4.85 19.60
C LYS A 60 9.43 -6.28 20.05
N ARG A 61 10.44 -6.89 20.67
CA ARG A 61 10.26 -8.18 21.31
C ARG A 61 9.19 -8.07 22.40
N GLY A 62 8.30 -9.04 22.43
CA GLY A 62 7.17 -9.05 23.34
C GLY A 62 5.90 -8.43 22.77
N ASP A 63 5.97 -7.79 21.62
CA ASP A 63 4.78 -7.24 20.97
C ASP A 63 3.91 -8.36 20.41
N GLU A 64 2.61 -8.20 20.55
CA GLU A 64 1.64 -9.10 19.92
C GLU A 64 1.35 -8.61 18.52
N VAL A 65 1.42 -9.51 17.55
CA VAL A 65 1.22 -9.17 16.13
C VAL A 65 0.22 -10.10 15.48
N LEU A 66 -0.43 -9.59 14.45
CA LEU A 66 -1.34 -10.36 13.59
C LEU A 66 -0.78 -10.30 12.18
N THR A 67 -0.57 -11.46 11.57
CA THR A 67 -0.13 -11.54 10.19
C THR A 67 -1.29 -11.31 9.21
N ASN A 68 -0.96 -11.03 7.97
CA ASN A 68 -1.97 -10.87 6.91
C ASN A 68 -2.76 -12.15 6.69
N GLY A 69 -2.17 -13.32 6.99
CA GLY A 69 -2.86 -14.61 6.88
C GLY A 69 -3.76 -14.96 8.06
N GLY A 70 -3.83 -14.09 9.08
CA GLY A 70 -4.66 -14.33 10.24
C GLY A 70 -3.98 -15.03 11.40
N ILE A 71 -2.68 -15.25 11.34
CA ILE A 71 -1.90 -15.87 12.42
C ILE A 71 -1.52 -14.79 13.43
N ALA A 72 -1.84 -15.05 14.69
CA ALA A 72 -1.49 -14.15 15.79
C ALA A 72 -0.43 -14.78 16.70
N GLY A 73 0.45 -13.97 17.23
CA GLY A 73 1.50 -14.45 18.13
C GLY A 73 2.28 -13.31 18.75
N VAL A 74 3.30 -13.68 19.51
CA VAL A 74 4.15 -12.74 20.24
C VAL A 74 5.54 -12.73 19.60
N VAL A 75 6.06 -11.56 19.30
CA VAL A 75 7.39 -11.42 18.71
C VAL A 75 8.45 -11.81 19.74
N THR A 76 9.27 -12.79 19.41
CA THR A 76 10.37 -13.24 20.27
C THR A 76 11.73 -12.80 19.74
N ASP A 77 11.86 -12.56 18.46
CA ASP A 77 13.10 -12.08 17.86
C ASP A 77 12.80 -11.27 16.60
N ILE A 78 13.69 -10.36 16.28
CA ILE A 78 13.53 -9.45 15.14
C ILE A 78 14.81 -9.47 14.32
N GLY A 79 14.68 -9.88 13.04
CA GLY A 79 15.76 -9.79 12.07
C GLY A 79 15.54 -8.65 11.08
N ASP A 80 16.38 -8.58 10.06
CA ASP A 80 16.27 -7.52 9.07
C ASP A 80 15.04 -7.68 8.17
N ASN A 81 14.75 -8.91 7.74
CA ASN A 81 13.64 -9.20 6.82
C ASN A 81 12.57 -10.09 7.44
N PHE A 82 12.86 -10.73 8.53
CA PHE A 82 11.98 -11.70 9.18
C PHE A 82 11.87 -11.38 10.66
N VAL A 83 10.72 -11.73 11.23
CA VAL A 83 10.52 -11.72 12.68
C VAL A 83 10.17 -13.13 13.11
N THR A 84 10.62 -13.53 14.31
CA THR A 84 10.21 -14.80 14.89
C THR A 84 9.03 -14.55 15.81
N VAL A 85 7.96 -15.29 15.59
CA VAL A 85 6.70 -15.12 16.31
C VAL A 85 6.37 -16.43 17.00
N GLU A 86 6.12 -16.36 18.30
CA GLU A 86 5.64 -17.52 19.07
C GLU A 86 4.13 -17.56 18.97
N VAL A 87 3.61 -18.59 18.33
CA VAL A 87 2.17 -18.75 18.07
C VAL A 87 1.48 -19.67 19.06
N ALA A 88 2.26 -20.46 19.78
CA ALA A 88 1.79 -21.36 20.84
C ALA A 88 2.98 -21.63 21.75
N ASP A 89 2.76 -22.36 22.86
CA ASP A 89 3.82 -22.69 23.79
C ASP A 89 4.94 -23.47 23.09
N ASN A 90 6.15 -22.90 23.05
CA ASN A 90 7.33 -23.45 22.42
C ASN A 90 7.22 -23.64 20.89
N VAL A 91 6.21 -23.05 20.26
CA VAL A 91 6.03 -23.08 18.80
C VAL A 91 6.35 -21.70 18.26
N ARG A 92 7.45 -21.60 17.53
CA ARG A 92 7.91 -20.35 16.93
C ARG A 92 7.98 -20.50 15.41
N ILE A 93 7.54 -19.48 14.71
CA ILE A 93 7.60 -19.42 13.27
C ILE A 93 8.32 -18.16 12.83
N ARG A 94 8.93 -18.21 11.66
CA ARG A 94 9.50 -17.03 11.03
C ARG A 94 8.45 -16.43 10.11
N VAL A 95 8.27 -15.14 10.23
CA VAL A 95 7.31 -14.40 9.43
C VAL A 95 8.05 -13.26 8.75
N GLN A 96 7.84 -13.11 7.46
CA GLN A 96 8.40 -11.96 6.74
C GLN A 96 7.82 -10.68 7.31
N LYS A 97 8.66 -9.66 7.50
CA LYS A 97 8.19 -8.39 8.08
C LYS A 97 7.00 -7.80 7.33
N GLY A 98 7.02 -7.89 6.00
CA GLY A 98 5.93 -7.38 5.18
C GLY A 98 4.61 -8.12 5.36
N ALA A 99 4.66 -9.34 5.90
CA ALA A 99 3.45 -10.13 6.16
C ALA A 99 2.81 -9.83 7.51
N VAL A 100 3.44 -9.05 8.36
CA VAL A 100 2.85 -8.58 9.61
C VAL A 100 1.84 -7.50 9.26
N GLY A 101 0.57 -7.75 9.53
CA GLY A 101 -0.49 -6.81 9.18
C GLY A 101 -0.71 -5.74 10.23
N ASN A 102 -0.77 -6.15 11.51
CA ASN A 102 -1.05 -5.23 12.61
C ASN A 102 -0.25 -5.60 13.84
N VAL A 103 0.04 -4.58 14.64
CA VAL A 103 0.54 -4.76 16.01
C VAL A 103 -0.64 -4.62 16.95
N LEU A 104 -0.87 -5.64 17.77
CA LEU A 104 -2.01 -5.68 18.68
C LEU A 104 -1.65 -5.07 20.03
N PRO A 105 -2.62 -4.50 20.75
CA PRO A 105 -2.37 -4.08 22.13
C PRO A 105 -1.96 -5.24 23.00
N ALA A 106 -1.11 -4.98 23.99
CA ALA A 106 -0.66 -6.01 24.91
C ALA A 106 -1.85 -6.65 25.63
N GLY A 107 -1.84 -7.97 25.72
CA GLY A 107 -2.90 -8.73 26.36
C GLY A 107 -4.04 -9.15 25.46
N THR A 108 -4.05 -8.71 24.19
CA THR A 108 -5.11 -9.07 23.24
C THR A 108 -5.22 -10.58 23.04
N LEU A 109 -4.09 -11.27 22.95
CA LEU A 109 -4.06 -12.70 22.71
C LEU A 109 -4.54 -13.49 23.94
N LYS A 110 -4.27 -13.01 25.13
CA LYS A 110 -4.78 -13.64 26.34
C LYS A 110 -6.29 -13.54 26.42
N SER A 111 -6.85 -12.41 26.01
CA SER A 111 -8.29 -12.20 26.03
C SER A 111 -9.02 -13.04 24.97
N ALA A 112 -8.34 -13.40 23.89
CA ALA A 112 -8.91 -14.12 22.77
C ALA A 112 -8.92 -15.64 22.97
N GLN A 113 -8.22 -16.14 23.98
CA GLN A 113 -8.17 -17.58 24.26
C GLN A 113 -9.46 -18.11 24.86
#